data_4c625e24505931593a6191ec8bc1b181
#
_entry.id   4c625e24505931593a6191ec8bc1b181
#
_cell.length_a   1.000
_cell.length_b   1.000
_cell.length_c   1.000
_cell.angle_alpha   90.00
_cell.angle_beta   90.00
_cell.angle_gamma   90.00
#
_symmetry.space_group_name_H-M   'P 1'
#
loop_
_entity.id
_entity.type
_entity.pdbx_description
1 polymer ?
#
loop_
_entity_poly.entity_id
_entity_poly.type
_entity_poly.pdbx_seq_one_letter_code
_entity_poly.pdbx_strand_id
1 'polypeptide(L)'
;MIWHSRINKGNRGERTRIAKTIIKGEEVNYEEKYYFCQNSEEDENEFSTAKMENDNMLRIINENPLAALELLQKNSEQFGFIKKLGIKQKIMENLDEDSREYLQRKALESEYAEFEELSDANGMMQLDIPKIELIISYYASKIKMLYKAKLMKMLWYADSLSYKIYGHSMTGLVYCHEGMGALPIGHYKIGGLQLVNMEEECDYEYVRYHFLPNEKLNENDLSIEDKEILDKVIEKFKGYTASQISEYMHDEVTYKKTNDKEIIPFSLAKQIRDF
;
A
#
# COMPACT_ATOMS: atom_id res chain seq x y z
N MET A 1 27.24 1.06 28.58
CA MET A 1 27.92 0.06 29.42
C MET A 1 27.65 -1.29 28.78
N ILE A 2 28.66 -1.88 28.12
CA ILE A 2 28.55 -3.15 27.39
C ILE A 2 28.79 -4.26 28.40
N TRP A 3 27.74 -5.02 28.72
CA TRP A 3 27.90 -6.24 29.53
C TRP A 3 28.33 -7.39 28.61
N HIS A 4 29.63 -7.66 28.63
CA HIS A 4 30.17 -8.93 28.12
C HIS A 4 30.05 -9.97 29.21
N SER A 5 29.00 -10.75 29.25
CA SER A 5 28.97 -11.97 30.05
C SER A 5 29.75 -13.07 29.29
N ARG A 6 30.92 -13.44 29.80
CA ARG A 6 31.59 -14.67 29.44
C ARG A 6 30.72 -15.85 29.90
N ILE A 7 29.90 -16.39 28.99
CA ILE A 7 29.17 -17.63 29.24
C ILE A 7 30.17 -18.78 28.96
N ASN A 8 30.57 -19.47 30.02
CA ASN A 8 31.31 -20.73 29.92
C ASN A 8 30.51 -21.74 29.07
N LYS A 9 31.18 -22.35 28.08
CA LYS A 9 30.65 -23.43 27.26
C LYS A 9 30.58 -24.75 28.07
N GLY A 10 29.74 -24.82 29.09
CA GLY A 10 29.49 -26.03 29.85
C GLY A 10 28.09 -26.60 29.50
N ASN A 11 28.05 -27.88 29.21
CA ASN A 11 26.89 -28.77 28.99
C ASN A 11 25.50 -28.12 29.01
N ARG A 12 24.99 -27.76 27.81
CA ARG A 12 23.59 -27.36 27.60
C ARG A 12 22.78 -28.57 27.21
N GLY A 13 21.75 -28.87 28.01
CA GLY A 13 20.73 -29.85 27.64
C GLY A 13 19.57 -29.14 26.93
N GLU A 14 19.00 -29.80 25.92
CA GLU A 14 17.79 -29.35 25.23
C GLU A 14 16.61 -30.17 25.71
N ARG A 15 15.50 -29.53 26.08
CA ARG A 15 14.24 -30.20 26.46
C ARG A 15 13.07 -29.52 25.73
N THR A 16 12.00 -30.27 25.56
CA THR A 16 10.75 -29.80 24.97
C THR A 16 9.65 -29.84 26.03
N ARG A 17 8.82 -28.80 26.08
CA ARG A 17 7.61 -28.78 26.92
C ARG A 17 6.43 -28.20 26.13
N ILE A 18 5.21 -28.49 26.57
CA ILE A 18 4.01 -27.83 26.06
C ILE A 18 3.77 -26.59 26.89
N ALA A 19 3.85 -25.43 26.26
CA ALA A 19 3.54 -24.12 26.87
C ALA A 19 2.16 -23.65 26.40
N LYS A 20 1.53 -22.80 27.21
CA LYS A 20 0.21 -22.21 26.92
C LYS A 20 0.31 -20.70 26.87
N THR A 21 -0.35 -20.10 25.89
CA THR A 21 -0.49 -18.65 25.81
C THR A 21 -1.90 -18.25 25.39
N ILE A 22 -2.29 -17.03 25.65
CA ILE A 22 -3.59 -16.50 25.21
C ILE A 22 -3.35 -15.52 24.08
N ILE A 23 -3.86 -15.84 22.89
CA ILE A 23 -3.82 -14.97 21.69
C ILE A 23 -5.25 -14.62 21.34
N LYS A 24 -5.57 -13.31 21.31
CA LYS A 24 -6.93 -12.78 21.02
C LYS A 24 -8.04 -13.39 21.88
N GLY A 25 -7.72 -13.77 23.13
CA GLY A 25 -8.68 -14.37 24.06
C GLY A 25 -8.84 -15.88 23.95
N GLU A 26 -8.13 -16.55 23.04
CA GLU A 26 -8.11 -18.00 22.89
C GLU A 26 -6.83 -18.59 23.49
N GLU A 27 -6.97 -19.71 24.20
CA GLU A 27 -5.84 -20.46 24.77
C GLU A 27 -5.18 -21.30 23.67
N VAL A 28 -3.91 -21.00 23.37
CA VAL A 28 -3.10 -21.71 22.37
C VAL A 28 -2.03 -22.53 23.08
N ASN A 29 -1.99 -23.83 22.79
CA ASN A 29 -0.93 -24.74 23.25
C ASN A 29 0.11 -24.89 22.15
N TYR A 30 1.40 -24.80 22.50
CA TYR A 30 2.49 -24.97 21.55
C TYR A 30 3.66 -25.74 22.18
N GLU A 31 4.43 -26.42 21.34
CA GLU A 31 5.67 -27.09 21.75
C GLU A 31 6.81 -26.09 21.85
N GLU A 32 7.45 -26.04 23.00
CA GLU A 32 8.56 -25.17 23.30
C GLU A 32 9.82 -25.93 23.56
N LYS A 33 10.89 -25.64 22.83
CA LYS A 33 12.24 -26.12 23.10
C LYS A 33 12.99 -25.14 23.97
N TYR A 34 13.55 -25.60 25.08
CA TYR A 34 14.35 -24.78 25.96
C TYR A 34 15.68 -25.40 26.32
N TYR A 35 16.66 -24.58 26.59
CA TYR A 35 17.98 -25.00 27.02
C TYR A 35 18.13 -24.82 28.51
N PHE A 36 18.62 -25.83 29.22
CA PHE A 36 18.87 -25.75 30.64
C PHE A 36 20.35 -25.98 30.95
N CYS A 37 20.83 -25.41 32.06
CA CYS A 37 22.18 -25.64 32.56
C CYS A 37 22.15 -26.80 33.56
N GLN A 38 22.94 -27.87 33.32
CA GLN A 38 22.94 -29.08 34.15
C GLN A 38 23.53 -28.90 35.55
N ASN A 39 24.13 -27.73 35.84
CA ASN A 39 24.92 -27.51 37.06
C ASN A 39 24.35 -26.52 38.07
N SER A 40 23.09 -26.07 37.94
CA SER A 40 22.51 -25.13 38.90
C SER A 40 21.18 -25.65 39.46
N GLU A 41 21.18 -26.01 40.72
CA GLU A 41 19.96 -26.43 41.42
C GLU A 41 19.13 -25.28 42.01
N GLU A 42 19.61 -24.05 42.08
CA GLU A 42 18.95 -22.96 42.83
C GLU A 42 18.48 -21.73 42.09
N ASP A 43 18.87 -21.49 40.80
CA ASP A 43 18.53 -20.25 40.08
C ASP A 43 17.64 -20.44 38.81
N GLU A 44 16.97 -21.58 38.69
CA GLU A 44 16.27 -21.94 37.43
C GLU A 44 15.00 -21.15 37.15
N ASN A 45 14.36 -20.51 38.11
CA ASN A 45 13.00 -20.03 37.93
C ASN A 45 12.87 -18.58 37.40
N GLU A 46 13.73 -17.64 37.75
CA GLU A 46 13.58 -16.23 37.30
C GLU A 46 14.33 -15.95 35.99
N PHE A 47 15.53 -16.46 35.81
CA PHE A 47 16.32 -16.18 34.61
C PHE A 47 15.89 -17.00 33.40
N SER A 48 15.37 -18.20 33.62
CA SER A 48 14.83 -19.06 32.57
C SER A 48 13.49 -18.53 32.06
N THR A 49 12.62 -18.05 32.94
CA THR A 49 11.28 -17.53 32.57
C THR A 49 11.40 -16.26 31.75
N ALA A 50 12.19 -15.27 32.16
CA ALA A 50 12.38 -14.02 31.41
C ALA A 50 13.06 -14.24 30.05
N LYS A 51 13.99 -15.19 29.95
CA LYS A 51 14.64 -15.53 28.68
C LYS A 51 13.69 -16.28 27.74
N MET A 52 12.86 -17.16 28.29
CA MET A 52 11.85 -17.90 27.55
C MET A 52 10.72 -17.00 27.06
N GLU A 53 10.26 -16.05 27.87
CA GLU A 53 9.28 -15.04 27.44
C GLU A 53 9.84 -14.21 26.29
N ASN A 54 11.10 -13.80 26.36
CA ASN A 54 11.77 -13.07 25.27
C ASN A 54 11.95 -13.94 24.00
N ASP A 55 12.37 -15.20 24.13
CA ASP A 55 12.55 -16.09 23.00
C ASP A 55 11.20 -16.43 22.31
N ASN A 56 10.13 -16.61 23.11
CA ASN A 56 8.78 -16.79 22.59
C ASN A 56 8.24 -15.55 21.92
N MET A 57 8.45 -14.38 22.51
CA MET A 57 8.07 -13.11 21.91
C MET A 57 8.79 -12.89 20.59
N LEU A 58 10.11 -13.17 20.53
CA LEU A 58 10.89 -13.08 19.30
C LEU A 58 10.41 -14.08 18.24
N ARG A 59 10.00 -15.30 18.65
CA ARG A 59 9.44 -16.29 17.73
C ARG A 59 8.08 -15.85 17.19
N ILE A 60 7.17 -15.38 18.06
CA ILE A 60 5.85 -14.86 17.65
C ILE A 60 6.02 -13.68 16.68
N ILE A 61 6.96 -12.79 16.96
CA ILE A 61 7.27 -11.65 16.09
C ILE A 61 7.80 -12.13 14.74
N ASN A 62 8.65 -13.16 14.72
CA ASN A 62 9.22 -13.71 13.49
C ASN A 62 8.20 -14.52 12.67
N GLU A 63 7.28 -15.20 13.35
CA GLU A 63 6.21 -16.01 12.73
C GLU A 63 4.99 -15.14 12.34
N ASN A 64 4.85 -13.94 12.92
CA ASN A 64 3.77 -13.01 12.62
C ASN A 64 4.29 -11.57 12.43
N PRO A 65 4.80 -11.24 11.25
CA PRO A 65 5.34 -9.92 10.96
C PRO A 65 4.33 -8.77 11.10
N LEU A 66 3.02 -9.03 10.90
CA LEU A 66 1.98 -8.01 11.13
C LEU A 66 1.88 -7.63 12.60
N ALA A 67 1.89 -8.61 13.51
CA ALA A 67 1.93 -8.36 14.95
C ALA A 67 3.21 -7.61 15.36
N ALA A 68 4.34 -7.91 14.72
CA ALA A 68 5.58 -7.19 14.93
C ALA A 68 5.49 -5.71 14.53
N LEU A 69 4.81 -5.40 13.42
CA LEU A 69 4.57 -4.01 12.99
C LEU A 69 3.66 -3.26 13.96
N GLU A 70 2.59 -3.89 14.45
CA GLU A 70 1.70 -3.30 15.45
C GLU A 70 2.46 -2.99 16.76
N LEU A 71 3.28 -3.93 17.24
CA LEU A 71 4.10 -3.74 18.44
C LEU A 71 5.11 -2.60 18.25
N LEU A 72 5.76 -2.52 17.09
CA LEU A 72 6.68 -1.43 16.75
C LEU A 72 5.96 -0.08 16.74
N GLN A 73 4.73 -0.03 16.24
CA GLN A 73 3.93 1.19 16.20
C GLN A 73 3.48 1.62 17.59
N LYS A 74 2.96 0.69 18.41
CA LYS A 74 2.55 0.96 19.80
C LYS A 74 3.70 1.46 20.69
N ASN A 75 4.92 0.97 20.44
CA ASN A 75 6.11 1.32 21.20
C ASN A 75 7.03 2.28 20.45
N SER A 76 6.51 3.00 19.47
CA SER A 76 7.30 3.83 18.56
C SER A 76 8.14 4.91 19.22
N GLU A 77 7.70 5.42 20.37
CA GLU A 77 8.39 6.46 21.16
C GLU A 77 9.65 5.92 21.86
N GLN A 78 9.74 4.60 22.08
CA GLN A 78 10.89 3.97 22.72
C GLN A 78 12.10 3.79 21.79
N PHE A 79 11.90 3.98 20.47
CA PHE A 79 12.93 3.79 19.47
C PHE A 79 13.28 5.11 18.76
N GLY A 80 14.58 5.41 18.66
CA GLY A 80 15.05 6.50 17.81
C GLY A 80 14.69 6.25 16.34
N PHE A 81 14.45 7.32 15.57
CA PHE A 81 13.94 7.28 14.18
C PHE A 81 14.68 6.28 13.28
N ILE A 82 16.03 6.32 13.26
CA ILE A 82 16.86 5.43 12.42
C ILE A 82 16.67 3.96 12.81
N LYS A 83 16.63 3.67 14.13
CA LYS A 83 16.44 2.29 14.61
C LYS A 83 15.06 1.76 14.28
N LYS A 84 14.03 2.60 14.45
CA LYS A 84 12.64 2.28 14.06
C LYS A 84 12.53 1.96 12.57
N LEU A 85 13.16 2.77 11.71
CA LEU A 85 13.17 2.56 10.26
C LEU A 85 13.83 1.23 9.89
N GLY A 86 15.00 0.92 10.47
CA GLY A 86 15.70 -0.34 10.22
C GLY A 86 14.92 -1.58 10.70
N ILE A 87 14.23 -1.50 11.85
CA ILE A 87 13.37 -2.60 12.33
C ILE A 87 12.18 -2.78 11.38
N LYS A 88 11.51 -1.69 11.00
CA LYS A 88 10.38 -1.72 10.07
C LYS A 88 10.78 -2.36 8.73
N GLN A 89 11.93 -1.98 8.19
CA GLN A 89 12.43 -2.54 6.93
C GLN A 89 12.62 -4.05 7.02
N LYS A 90 13.26 -4.55 8.09
CA LYS A 90 13.46 -5.99 8.30
C LYS A 90 12.16 -6.77 8.46
N ILE A 91 11.15 -6.18 9.14
CA ILE A 91 9.84 -6.79 9.24
C ILE A 91 9.17 -6.86 7.86
N MET A 92 9.24 -5.79 7.08
CA MET A 92 8.65 -5.73 5.73
C MET A 92 9.31 -6.73 4.76
N GLU A 93 10.61 -6.98 4.89
CA GLU A 93 11.34 -7.97 4.10
C GLU A 93 10.87 -9.41 4.38
N ASN A 94 10.37 -9.69 5.59
CA ASN A 94 9.89 -11.00 6.02
C ASN A 94 8.38 -11.20 5.88
N LEU A 95 7.64 -10.19 5.36
CA LEU A 95 6.21 -10.36 5.08
C LEU A 95 6.00 -11.35 3.93
N ASP A 96 5.05 -12.28 4.12
CA ASP A 96 4.50 -13.05 3.02
C ASP A 96 3.72 -12.15 2.03
N GLU A 97 3.40 -12.70 0.87
CA GLU A 97 2.75 -11.94 -0.21
C GLU A 97 1.38 -11.41 0.24
N ASP A 98 0.58 -12.23 0.93
CA ASP A 98 -0.77 -11.86 1.40
C ASP A 98 -0.73 -10.75 2.46
N SER A 99 0.20 -10.85 3.42
CA SER A 99 0.40 -9.82 4.45
C SER A 99 0.87 -8.50 3.86
N ARG A 100 1.72 -8.56 2.84
CA ARG A 100 2.20 -7.39 2.11
C ARG A 100 1.08 -6.71 1.35
N GLU A 101 0.25 -7.47 0.64
CA GLU A 101 -0.96 -6.98 -0.04
C GLU A 101 -1.89 -6.28 0.94
N TYR A 102 -2.22 -6.96 2.04
CA TYR A 102 -3.08 -6.40 3.07
C TYR A 102 -2.58 -5.04 3.56
N LEU A 103 -1.28 -4.92 3.86
CA LEU A 103 -0.70 -3.65 4.32
C LEU A 103 -0.72 -2.56 3.25
N GLN A 104 -0.48 -2.90 2.00
CA GLN A 104 -0.51 -1.95 0.89
C GLN A 104 -1.93 -1.41 0.67
N ARG A 105 -2.92 -2.29 0.67
CA ARG A 105 -4.34 -1.90 0.60
C ARG A 105 -4.75 -1.03 1.78
N LYS A 106 -4.44 -1.45 3.00
CA LYS A 106 -4.74 -0.66 4.21
C LYS A 106 -4.03 0.69 4.24
N ALA A 107 -2.84 0.79 3.71
CA ALA A 107 -2.13 2.05 3.57
C ALA A 107 -2.83 3.01 2.62
N LEU A 108 -3.38 2.53 1.49
CA LEU A 108 -4.18 3.36 0.59
C LEU A 108 -5.54 3.69 1.19
N GLU A 109 -6.28 2.69 1.71
CA GLU A 109 -7.58 2.88 2.37
C GLU A 109 -7.52 3.94 3.48
N SER A 110 -6.41 3.98 4.25
CA SER A 110 -6.25 4.96 5.33
C SER A 110 -6.19 6.42 4.84
N GLU A 111 -5.78 6.67 3.60
CA GLU A 111 -5.83 8.01 2.99
C GLU A 111 -7.28 8.43 2.66
N TYR A 112 -8.18 7.44 2.55
CA TYR A 112 -9.58 7.61 2.16
C TYR A 112 -10.54 7.51 3.34
N ALA A 113 -10.05 7.41 4.58
CA ALA A 113 -10.89 7.28 5.77
C ALA A 113 -11.92 8.43 5.94
N GLU A 114 -11.60 9.63 5.46
CA GLU A 114 -12.51 10.78 5.47
C GLU A 114 -13.48 10.81 4.27
N PHE A 115 -13.34 9.88 3.32
CA PHE A 115 -14.13 9.80 2.07
C PHE A 115 -14.92 8.51 1.93
N GLU A 116 -15.23 7.83 3.03
CA GLU A 116 -16.03 6.59 3.02
C GLU A 116 -17.48 6.82 2.59
N GLU A 117 -18.03 8.00 2.91
CA GLU A 117 -19.37 8.38 2.49
C GLU A 117 -19.39 8.83 1.02
N LEU A 118 -20.47 8.45 0.30
CA LEU A 118 -20.67 8.88 -1.08
C LEU A 118 -20.86 10.39 -1.14
N SER A 119 -20.02 11.04 -1.91
CA SER A 119 -19.97 12.50 -1.97
C SER A 119 -19.53 13.01 -3.35
N ASP A 120 -19.60 14.30 -3.55
CA ASP A 120 -19.05 14.95 -4.74
C ASP A 120 -17.53 14.84 -4.83
N ALA A 121 -16.85 14.64 -3.70
CA ALA A 121 -15.39 14.49 -3.66
C ALA A 121 -14.91 13.15 -4.26
N ASN A 122 -15.63 12.05 -4.01
CA ASN A 122 -15.30 10.72 -4.54
C ASN A 122 -16.15 10.32 -5.77
N GLY A 123 -16.92 11.26 -6.31
CA GLY A 123 -17.77 11.02 -7.47
C GLY A 123 -18.87 10.02 -7.20
N MET A 124 -19.48 10.05 -6.02
CA MET A 124 -20.58 9.15 -5.60
C MET A 124 -20.21 7.67 -5.67
N MET A 125 -18.94 7.34 -5.44
CA MET A 125 -18.41 5.97 -5.44
C MET A 125 -17.44 5.77 -4.28
N GLN A 126 -17.48 4.63 -3.62
CA GLN A 126 -16.45 4.24 -2.65
C GLN A 126 -15.17 3.80 -3.35
N LEU A 127 -14.03 3.92 -2.66
CA LEU A 127 -12.74 3.49 -3.18
C LEU A 127 -12.77 2.01 -3.58
N ASP A 128 -12.53 1.72 -4.85
CA ASP A 128 -12.47 0.38 -5.42
C ASP A 128 -11.04 0.04 -5.88
N ILE A 129 -10.24 -0.50 -4.96
CA ILE A 129 -8.83 -0.85 -5.24
C ILE A 129 -8.72 -1.92 -6.33
N PRO A 130 -9.47 -3.03 -6.33
CA PRO A 130 -9.45 -3.99 -7.42
C PRO A 130 -9.74 -3.36 -8.79
N LYS A 131 -10.68 -2.43 -8.85
CA LYS A 131 -11.01 -1.71 -10.09
C LYS A 131 -9.85 -0.81 -10.54
N ILE A 132 -9.17 -0.13 -9.61
CA ILE A 132 -7.99 0.68 -9.90
C ILE A 132 -6.88 -0.18 -10.52
N GLU A 133 -6.56 -1.32 -9.90
CA GLU A 133 -5.55 -2.25 -10.39
C GLU A 133 -5.87 -2.76 -11.81
N LEU A 134 -7.13 -3.10 -12.05
CA LEU A 134 -7.61 -3.57 -13.34
C LEU A 134 -7.53 -2.48 -14.43
N ILE A 135 -7.93 -1.24 -14.12
CA ILE A 135 -7.84 -0.10 -15.04
C ILE A 135 -6.38 0.21 -15.40
N ILE A 136 -5.48 0.19 -14.40
CA ILE A 136 -4.05 0.43 -14.64
C ILE A 136 -3.48 -0.64 -15.57
N SER A 137 -3.78 -1.92 -15.33
CA SER A 137 -3.35 -3.02 -16.20
C SER A 137 -3.92 -2.87 -17.61
N TYR A 138 -5.19 -2.51 -17.74
CA TYR A 138 -5.83 -2.26 -19.02
C TYR A 138 -5.15 -1.14 -19.80
N TYR A 139 -4.90 0.01 -19.17
CA TYR A 139 -4.17 1.11 -19.79
C TYR A 139 -2.75 0.71 -20.21
N ALA A 140 -2.03 -0.01 -19.34
CA ALA A 140 -0.69 -0.48 -19.62
C ALA A 140 -0.63 -1.48 -20.78
N SER A 141 -1.69 -2.28 -20.99
CA SER A 141 -1.78 -3.20 -22.14
C SER A 141 -1.96 -2.47 -23.48
N LYS A 142 -2.56 -1.28 -23.48
CA LYS A 142 -2.87 -0.50 -24.69
C LYS A 142 -1.85 0.63 -24.96
N ILE A 143 -1.09 1.06 -23.93
CA ILE A 143 -0.14 2.19 -24.02
C ILE A 143 1.24 1.71 -23.61
N LYS A 144 2.11 1.50 -24.59
CA LYS A 144 3.45 0.93 -24.38
C LYS A 144 4.36 1.74 -23.43
N MET A 145 4.22 3.06 -23.38
CA MET A 145 5.03 3.96 -22.54
C MET A 145 4.13 4.71 -21.56
N LEU A 146 3.53 3.96 -20.63
CA LEU A 146 2.62 4.50 -19.62
C LEU A 146 3.39 4.86 -18.36
N TYR A 147 3.78 6.12 -18.26
CA TYR A 147 4.46 6.65 -17.07
C TYR A 147 3.49 7.26 -16.07
N LYS A 148 3.91 7.31 -14.79
CA LYS A 148 3.09 7.73 -13.64
C LYS A 148 2.33 9.04 -13.89
N ALA A 149 3.01 10.09 -14.36
CA ALA A 149 2.39 11.39 -14.56
C ALA A 149 1.23 11.34 -15.57
N LYS A 150 1.36 10.57 -16.64
CA LYS A 150 0.30 10.35 -17.64
C LYS A 150 -0.81 9.48 -17.07
N LEU A 151 -0.48 8.37 -16.42
CA LEU A 151 -1.46 7.46 -15.84
C LEU A 151 -2.39 8.17 -14.85
N MET A 152 -1.85 8.95 -13.91
CA MET A 152 -2.66 9.64 -12.89
C MET A 152 -3.71 10.56 -13.52
N LYS A 153 -3.37 11.21 -14.62
CA LYS A 153 -4.31 12.07 -15.35
C LYS A 153 -5.35 11.27 -16.13
N MET A 154 -4.93 10.17 -16.73
CA MET A 154 -5.86 9.28 -17.43
C MET A 154 -6.88 8.64 -16.47
N LEU A 155 -6.49 8.33 -15.22
CA LEU A 155 -7.43 7.90 -14.17
C LEU A 155 -8.46 9.01 -13.89
N TRP A 156 -8.01 10.26 -13.71
CA TRP A 156 -8.91 11.39 -13.50
C TRP A 156 -9.90 11.56 -14.66
N TYR A 157 -9.45 11.45 -15.93
CA TYR A 157 -10.33 11.56 -17.09
C TYR A 157 -11.33 10.40 -17.18
N ALA A 158 -10.94 9.17 -16.82
CA ALA A 158 -11.85 8.03 -16.79
C ALA A 158 -12.95 8.23 -15.75
N ASP A 159 -12.59 8.59 -14.52
CA ASP A 159 -13.53 8.86 -13.44
C ASP A 159 -14.45 10.04 -13.78
N SER A 160 -13.89 11.11 -14.34
CA SER A 160 -14.64 12.30 -14.75
C SER A 160 -15.63 12.02 -15.89
N LEU A 161 -15.22 11.21 -16.88
CA LEU A 161 -16.08 10.82 -17.99
C LEU A 161 -17.20 9.88 -17.53
N SER A 162 -16.88 8.93 -16.64
CA SER A 162 -17.88 8.07 -16.00
C SER A 162 -18.91 8.91 -15.25
N TYR A 163 -18.45 9.85 -14.43
CA TYR A 163 -19.35 10.76 -13.70
C TYR A 163 -20.21 11.61 -14.63
N LYS A 164 -19.64 12.12 -15.73
CA LYS A 164 -20.38 12.90 -16.73
C LYS A 164 -21.51 12.10 -17.37
N ILE A 165 -21.28 10.80 -17.67
CA ILE A 165 -22.22 9.93 -18.37
C ILE A 165 -23.20 9.24 -17.42
N TYR A 166 -22.71 8.68 -16.32
CA TYR A 166 -23.46 7.78 -15.44
C TYR A 166 -23.78 8.38 -14.07
N GLY A 167 -23.21 9.55 -13.72
CA GLY A 167 -23.42 10.21 -12.43
C GLY A 167 -22.60 9.65 -11.28
N HIS A 168 -21.65 8.75 -11.56
CA HIS A 168 -20.68 8.25 -10.59
C HIS A 168 -19.30 8.03 -11.23
N SER A 169 -18.23 8.14 -10.43
CA SER A 169 -16.87 7.79 -10.85
C SER A 169 -16.71 6.28 -11.03
N MET A 170 -15.64 5.83 -11.66
CA MET A 170 -15.34 4.40 -11.83
C MET A 170 -14.67 3.80 -10.60
N THR A 171 -13.83 4.59 -9.90
CA THR A 171 -12.86 4.07 -8.93
C THR A 171 -13.09 4.56 -7.51
N GLY A 172 -13.85 5.64 -7.33
CA GLY A 172 -13.97 6.32 -6.03
C GLY A 172 -12.71 7.08 -5.61
N LEU A 173 -11.75 7.28 -6.51
CA LEU A 173 -10.58 8.11 -6.25
C LEU A 173 -10.99 9.57 -6.04
N VAL A 174 -10.37 10.20 -5.03
CA VAL A 174 -10.50 11.63 -4.74
C VAL A 174 -9.29 12.35 -5.30
N TYR A 175 -9.51 13.43 -6.03
CA TYR A 175 -8.44 14.13 -6.72
C TYR A 175 -8.18 15.52 -6.14
N CYS A 176 -6.90 15.84 -5.96
CA CYS A 176 -6.43 17.17 -5.57
C CYS A 176 -5.89 17.95 -6.77
N HIS A 177 -6.08 19.26 -6.72
CA HIS A 177 -5.42 20.20 -7.61
C HIS A 177 -3.95 20.29 -7.23
N GLU A 178 -3.06 19.78 -8.08
CA GLU A 178 -1.62 19.83 -7.91
C GLU A 178 -0.99 20.61 -9.07
N GLY A 179 0.17 21.22 -8.84
CA GLY A 179 0.81 22.09 -9.85
C GLY A 179 1.03 21.45 -11.22
N MET A 180 1.05 20.11 -11.31
CA MET A 180 1.16 19.35 -12.57
C MET A 180 -0.17 18.76 -13.05
N GLY A 181 -1.30 19.20 -12.52
CA GLY A 181 -2.65 18.70 -12.83
C GLY A 181 -3.27 17.89 -11.70
N ALA A 182 -4.49 17.38 -11.91
CA ALA A 182 -5.18 16.56 -10.93
C ALA A 182 -4.38 15.31 -10.58
N LEU A 183 -4.24 15.02 -9.27
CA LEU A 183 -3.61 13.80 -8.75
C LEU A 183 -4.53 13.16 -7.70
N PRO A 184 -4.69 11.83 -7.71
CA PRO A 184 -5.43 11.14 -6.66
C PRO A 184 -4.73 11.28 -5.30
N ILE A 185 -5.52 11.44 -4.23
CA ILE A 185 -4.99 11.34 -2.86
C ILE A 185 -4.30 9.98 -2.71
N GLY A 186 -3.15 9.95 -2.05
CA GLY A 186 -2.38 8.71 -1.89
C GLY A 186 -1.78 8.14 -3.19
N HIS A 187 -1.69 8.93 -4.27
CA HIS A 187 -1.13 8.51 -5.57
C HIS A 187 0.24 7.82 -5.49
N TYR A 188 1.03 8.14 -4.45
CA TYR A 188 2.34 7.53 -4.22
C TYR A 188 2.26 6.09 -3.70
N LYS A 189 1.09 5.64 -3.21
CA LYS A 189 0.83 4.28 -2.74
C LYS A 189 0.26 3.38 -3.84
N ILE A 190 -0.32 3.96 -4.89
CA ILE A 190 -0.96 3.20 -5.99
C ILE A 190 0.04 2.27 -6.69
N GLY A 191 1.26 2.75 -6.97
CA GLY A 191 2.31 1.93 -7.59
C GLY A 191 2.82 0.76 -6.73
N GLY A 192 2.50 0.76 -5.43
CA GLY A 192 2.84 -0.31 -4.51
C GLY A 192 1.72 -1.34 -4.30
N LEU A 193 0.57 -1.22 -4.97
CA LEU A 193 -0.51 -2.21 -4.91
C LEU A 193 -0.04 -3.52 -5.57
N GLN A 194 -0.48 -4.65 -5.05
CA GLN A 194 0.05 -5.97 -5.41
C GLN A 194 -0.12 -6.32 -6.88
N LEU A 195 -1.26 -5.96 -7.46
CA LEU A 195 -1.55 -6.28 -8.87
C LEU A 195 -1.18 -5.13 -9.82
N VAL A 196 -0.47 -4.12 -9.32
CA VAL A 196 0.11 -3.05 -10.15
C VAL A 196 1.57 -3.38 -10.44
N ASN A 197 1.87 -3.69 -11.69
CA ASN A 197 3.23 -3.87 -12.16
C ASN A 197 3.84 -2.51 -12.49
N MET A 198 4.90 -2.14 -11.78
CA MET A 198 5.60 -0.88 -11.95
C MET A 198 7.10 -1.09 -11.91
N GLU A 199 7.81 -0.55 -12.88
CA GLU A 199 9.27 -0.57 -12.95
C GLU A 199 9.83 0.85 -12.77
N GLU A 200 10.95 0.94 -12.05
CA GLU A 200 11.71 2.18 -11.93
C GLU A 200 12.77 2.24 -13.04
N GLU A 201 12.65 3.24 -13.90
CA GLU A 201 13.63 3.57 -14.92
C GLU A 201 14.49 4.74 -14.42
N CYS A 202 15.76 4.48 -14.12
CA CYS A 202 16.71 5.51 -13.71
C CYS A 202 17.46 6.04 -14.92
N ASP A 203 17.24 7.29 -15.28
CA ASP A 203 18.11 8.06 -16.14
C ASP A 203 18.97 8.99 -15.25
N TYR A 204 20.13 9.47 -15.74
CA TYR A 204 21.14 10.20 -14.95
C TYR A 204 20.59 11.34 -14.07
N GLU A 205 19.42 11.88 -14.38
CA GLU A 205 18.81 13.00 -13.66
C GLU A 205 17.42 12.70 -13.10
N TYR A 206 16.73 11.64 -13.55
CA TYR A 206 15.32 11.42 -13.22
C TYR A 206 15.01 9.94 -12.97
N VAL A 207 14.17 9.69 -11.96
CA VAL A 207 13.51 8.41 -11.77
C VAL A 207 12.14 8.49 -12.43
N ARG A 208 11.86 7.55 -13.34
CA ARG A 208 10.56 7.40 -13.99
C ARG A 208 9.91 6.11 -13.53
N TYR A 209 8.63 6.13 -13.33
CA TYR A 209 7.83 4.96 -12.96
C TYR A 209 7.02 4.53 -14.18
N HIS A 210 7.38 3.40 -14.76
CA HIS A 210 6.74 2.80 -15.92
C HIS A 210 5.77 1.72 -15.48
N PHE A 211 4.51 1.79 -15.90
CA PHE A 211 3.46 0.83 -15.58
C PHE A 211 3.32 -0.19 -16.69
N LEU A 212 3.28 -1.47 -16.30
CA LEU A 212 3.19 -2.62 -17.18
C LEU A 212 1.87 -3.38 -16.94
N PRO A 213 1.35 -4.11 -17.94
CA PRO A 213 0.18 -4.94 -17.75
C PRO A 213 0.49 -6.07 -16.75
N ASN A 214 -0.54 -6.50 -16.02
CA ASN A 214 -0.44 -7.64 -15.12
C ASN A 214 -1.23 -8.82 -15.69
N GLU A 215 -0.53 -9.94 -15.94
CA GLU A 215 -1.12 -11.14 -16.53
C GLU A 215 -2.13 -11.86 -15.63
N LYS A 216 -2.13 -11.57 -14.31
CA LYS A 216 -3.10 -12.11 -13.34
C LYS A 216 -4.47 -11.43 -13.46
N LEU A 217 -4.55 -10.27 -14.11
CA LEU A 217 -5.77 -9.49 -14.29
C LEU A 217 -6.38 -9.73 -15.67
N ASN A 218 -7.69 -10.00 -15.67
CA ASN A 218 -8.42 -10.26 -16.91
C ASN A 218 -9.21 -9.01 -17.31
N GLU A 219 -8.95 -8.47 -18.50
CA GLU A 219 -9.69 -7.31 -19.03
C GLU A 219 -11.21 -7.59 -19.20
N ASN A 220 -11.64 -8.86 -19.22
CA ASN A 220 -13.06 -9.21 -19.28
C ASN A 220 -13.81 -8.98 -17.94
N ASP A 221 -13.07 -8.71 -16.86
CA ASP A 221 -13.67 -8.32 -15.58
C ASP A 221 -14.10 -6.83 -15.57
N LEU A 222 -13.67 -6.05 -16.59
CA LEU A 222 -14.25 -4.74 -16.88
C LEU A 222 -15.58 -4.89 -17.61
N SER A 223 -16.59 -4.12 -17.19
CA SER A 223 -17.85 -4.04 -17.91
C SER A 223 -17.68 -3.45 -19.32
N ILE A 224 -18.68 -3.61 -20.16
CA ILE A 224 -18.67 -3.00 -21.50
C ILE A 224 -18.62 -1.48 -21.39
N GLU A 225 -19.38 -0.92 -20.48
CA GLU A 225 -19.44 0.52 -20.19
C GLU A 225 -18.09 1.06 -19.70
N ASP A 226 -17.42 0.31 -18.81
CA ASP A 226 -16.06 0.67 -18.36
C ASP A 226 -15.09 0.73 -19.53
N LYS A 227 -15.08 -0.32 -20.38
CA LYS A 227 -14.19 -0.38 -21.55
C LYS A 227 -14.44 0.77 -22.53
N GLU A 228 -15.70 1.10 -22.78
CA GLU A 228 -16.04 2.22 -23.66
C GLU A 228 -15.48 3.55 -23.16
N ILE A 229 -15.53 3.79 -21.84
CA ILE A 229 -14.94 4.98 -21.23
C ILE A 229 -13.42 4.94 -21.35
N LEU A 230 -12.80 3.82 -20.95
CA LEU A 230 -11.35 3.69 -20.96
C LEU A 230 -10.78 3.83 -22.38
N ASP A 231 -11.46 3.23 -23.38
CA ASP A 231 -11.05 3.33 -24.78
C ASP A 231 -11.16 4.76 -25.33
N LYS A 232 -12.19 5.52 -24.96
CA LYS A 232 -12.28 6.97 -25.29
C LYS A 232 -11.10 7.75 -24.70
N VAL A 233 -10.75 7.49 -23.43
CA VAL A 233 -9.60 8.14 -22.77
C VAL A 233 -8.28 7.74 -23.45
N ILE A 234 -8.12 6.45 -23.79
CA ILE A 234 -6.95 5.96 -24.51
C ILE A 234 -6.86 6.64 -25.89
N GLU A 235 -7.94 6.64 -26.66
CA GLU A 235 -7.93 7.24 -28.01
C GLU A 235 -7.55 8.71 -27.98
N LYS A 236 -8.05 9.43 -26.98
CA LYS A 236 -7.71 10.86 -26.79
C LYS A 236 -6.25 11.07 -26.43
N PHE A 237 -5.70 10.29 -25.51
CA PHE A 237 -4.41 10.59 -24.89
C PHE A 237 -3.26 9.64 -25.25
N LYS A 238 -3.48 8.55 -26.00
CA LYS A 238 -2.40 7.59 -26.34
C LYS A 238 -1.17 8.26 -26.97
N GLY A 239 -1.36 9.28 -27.78
CA GLY A 239 -0.28 10.03 -28.41
C GLY A 239 0.29 11.21 -27.60
N TYR A 240 -0.29 11.52 -26.43
CA TYR A 240 0.18 12.64 -25.62
C TYR A 240 1.37 12.24 -24.74
N THR A 241 2.32 13.14 -24.61
CA THR A 241 3.34 13.09 -23.55
C THR A 241 2.75 13.48 -22.21
N ALA A 242 3.49 13.21 -21.11
CA ALA A 242 3.09 13.64 -19.77
C ALA A 242 2.92 15.17 -19.64
N SER A 243 3.74 15.95 -20.35
CA SER A 243 3.62 17.41 -20.39
C SER A 243 2.35 17.84 -21.14
N GLN A 244 2.12 17.26 -22.30
CA GLN A 244 0.94 17.62 -23.13
C GLN A 244 -0.39 17.31 -22.43
N ILE A 245 -0.51 16.16 -21.73
CA ILE A 245 -1.73 15.87 -20.98
C ILE A 245 -1.88 16.78 -19.75
N SER A 246 -0.78 17.23 -19.13
CA SER A 246 -0.81 18.21 -18.05
C SER A 246 -1.28 19.58 -18.56
N GLU A 247 -0.72 20.07 -19.66
CA GLU A 247 -1.12 21.34 -20.29
C GLU A 247 -2.60 21.29 -20.71
N TYR A 248 -3.04 20.18 -21.29
CA TYR A 248 -4.44 19.99 -21.66
C TYR A 248 -5.36 20.04 -20.42
N MET A 249 -4.95 19.42 -19.30
CA MET A 249 -5.70 19.43 -18.04
C MET A 249 -5.77 20.82 -17.40
N HIS A 250 -4.72 21.64 -17.49
CA HIS A 250 -4.73 23.00 -16.97
C HIS A 250 -5.79 23.88 -17.63
N ASP A 251 -6.23 23.52 -18.82
CA ASP A 251 -7.31 24.21 -19.53
C ASP A 251 -8.72 23.73 -19.16
N GLU A 252 -8.85 22.65 -18.37
CA GLU A 252 -10.14 22.19 -17.91
C GLU A 252 -10.80 23.18 -16.94
N VAL A 253 -12.12 23.27 -17.02
CA VAL A 253 -12.92 24.14 -16.13
C VAL A 253 -12.74 23.73 -14.67
N THR A 254 -12.65 22.44 -14.42
CA THR A 254 -12.41 21.86 -13.11
C THR A 254 -11.13 22.37 -12.49
N TYR A 255 -10.05 22.37 -13.26
CA TYR A 255 -8.75 22.85 -12.80
C TYR A 255 -8.73 24.38 -12.61
N LYS A 256 -9.33 25.15 -13.52
CA LYS A 256 -9.39 26.61 -13.43
C LYS A 256 -10.25 27.14 -12.28
N LYS A 257 -11.20 26.32 -11.78
CA LYS A 257 -12.12 26.71 -10.70
C LYS A 257 -11.70 26.23 -9.30
N THR A 258 -10.61 25.48 -9.19
CA THR A 258 -10.06 25.01 -7.92
C THR A 258 -8.70 25.65 -7.65
N ASN A 259 -8.33 25.79 -6.38
CA ASN A 259 -7.03 26.32 -5.96
C ASN A 259 -6.03 25.18 -5.71
N ASP A 260 -4.75 25.52 -5.66
CA ASP A 260 -3.68 24.55 -5.32
C ASP A 260 -4.00 23.84 -4.00
N LYS A 261 -3.80 22.50 -3.99
CA LYS A 261 -4.11 21.57 -2.88
C LYS A 261 -5.60 21.39 -2.55
N GLU A 262 -6.50 22.01 -3.27
CA GLU A 262 -7.93 21.84 -3.08
C GLU A 262 -8.44 20.55 -3.73
N ILE A 263 -9.44 19.92 -3.12
CA ILE A 263 -10.13 18.79 -3.73
C ILE A 263 -10.90 19.27 -4.96
N ILE A 264 -10.77 18.54 -6.06
CA ILE A 264 -11.49 18.79 -7.30
C ILE A 264 -12.85 18.07 -7.24
N PRO A 265 -13.98 18.77 -7.08
CA PRO A 265 -15.28 18.15 -6.99
C PRO A 265 -15.74 17.61 -8.35
N PHE A 266 -16.35 16.42 -8.35
CA PHE A 266 -16.84 15.78 -9.58
C PHE A 266 -18.03 16.52 -10.23
N SER A 267 -18.77 17.32 -9.50
CA SER A 267 -19.82 18.20 -10.07
C SER A 267 -19.27 19.10 -11.19
N LEU A 268 -18.01 19.51 -11.11
CA LEU A 268 -17.32 20.25 -12.16
C LEU A 268 -16.90 19.35 -13.34
N ALA A 269 -16.74 18.05 -13.14
CA ALA A 269 -16.31 17.11 -14.16
C ALA A 269 -17.34 16.96 -15.32
N LYS A 270 -18.60 17.33 -15.09
CA LYS A 270 -19.61 17.39 -16.16
C LYS A 270 -19.22 18.33 -17.30
N GLN A 271 -18.28 19.24 -17.07
CA GLN A 271 -17.81 20.24 -18.02
C GLN A 271 -16.47 19.88 -18.67
N ILE A 272 -15.98 18.63 -18.51
CA ILE A 272 -14.75 18.19 -19.20
C ILE A 272 -14.93 18.29 -20.71
N ARG A 273 -13.85 18.72 -21.39
CA ARG A 273 -13.84 19.02 -22.82
C ARG A 273 -13.64 17.78 -23.67
N ASP A 274 -14.18 17.82 -24.86
CA ASP A 274 -13.87 16.89 -25.98
C ASP A 274 -14.13 15.41 -25.68
N PHE A 275 -15.12 15.10 -24.83
CA PHE A 275 -15.63 13.75 -24.56
C PHE A 275 -17.14 13.65 -24.71
#